data_04e432df612a3e6c6f8b26754fed0def
#
_entry.id   04e432df612a3e6c6f8b26754fed0def
#
_cell.length_a   1.000
_cell.length_b   1.000
_cell.length_c   1.000
_cell.angle_alpha   90.00
_cell.angle_beta   90.00
_cell.angle_gamma   90.00
#
_symmetry.space_group_name_H-M   'P 1'
#
loop_
_entity.id
_entity.type
_entity.pdbx_description
1 polymer ?
#
loop_
_entity_poly.entity_id
_entity_poly.type
_entity_poly.pdbx_seq_one_letter_code
_entity_poly.pdbx_strand_id
1 'polypeptide(L)'
;MGDANEFDQIYIENSGASLNIRKAAKQIGNVYIDTSKKSGKFNVVIKVKAPEVSVFNLAGGGYIIVDNMSGNKLTFNQAGSGEIALGSITASNTFFNNAGSGSIRIDEVKADNVCLSMAGSGVISGKVGKASKLNCTLTGIGRIYVSGKADKYGKVIIGSGSIDDSMLKYDSISTTSTHTNVINDNDASSTPKSPDGIINAQP
;
A
#
# COMPACT_ATOMS: atom_id res chain seq x y z
N MET A 1 3.01 34.39 4.73
CA MET A 1 4.36 34.30 5.28
C MET A 1 4.29 33.42 6.52
N GLY A 2 4.82 32.21 6.48
CA GLY A 2 4.96 31.34 7.64
C GLY A 2 6.19 31.77 8.44
N ASP A 3 6.18 31.54 9.75
CA ASP A 3 7.31 31.85 10.62
C ASP A 3 8.56 31.09 10.18
N ALA A 4 9.70 31.75 10.02
CA ALA A 4 10.96 31.15 9.58
C ALA A 4 11.40 29.99 10.50
N ASN A 5 10.95 29.94 11.73
CA ASN A 5 11.27 28.90 12.72
C ASN A 5 10.57 27.56 12.48
N GLU A 6 9.55 27.49 11.59
CA GLU A 6 8.84 26.24 11.28
C GLU A 6 9.54 25.43 10.19
N PHE A 7 10.39 26.08 9.37
CA PHE A 7 11.16 25.41 8.31
C PHE A 7 12.36 24.61 8.83
N ASP A 8 12.87 24.97 9.98
CA ASP A 8 13.97 24.25 10.64
C ASP A 8 13.57 22.85 11.15
N GLN A 9 12.28 22.50 11.03
CA GLN A 9 11.75 21.23 11.51
C GLN A 9 11.58 20.15 10.43
N ILE A 10 11.88 20.44 9.17
CA ILE A 10 11.77 19.47 8.09
C ILE A 10 13.17 19.10 7.60
N TYR A 11 13.48 17.83 7.73
CA TYR A 11 14.73 17.23 7.23
C TYR A 11 14.47 16.41 5.99
N ILE A 12 15.21 16.72 4.93
CA ILE A 12 15.12 16.00 3.66
C ILE A 12 16.48 15.40 3.37
N GLU A 13 16.55 14.10 3.28
CA GLU A 13 17.75 13.35 2.98
C GLU A 13 17.54 12.55 1.71
N ASN A 14 18.42 12.75 0.73
CA ASN A 14 18.51 11.91 -0.46
C ASN A 14 19.71 10.97 -0.31
N SER A 15 19.45 9.69 -0.28
CA SER A 15 20.47 8.64 -0.21
C SER A 15 20.33 7.75 -1.44
N GLY A 16 20.95 8.13 -2.55
CA GLY A 16 20.87 7.42 -3.82
C GLY A 16 19.43 7.33 -4.35
N ALA A 17 18.87 6.13 -4.40
CA ALA A 17 17.50 5.88 -4.87
C ALA A 17 16.40 6.12 -3.81
N SER A 18 16.75 6.61 -2.62
CA SER A 18 15.80 6.84 -1.51
C SER A 18 15.71 8.30 -1.13
N LEU A 19 14.50 8.82 -1.05
CA LEU A 19 14.19 10.15 -0.51
C LEU A 19 13.51 9.99 0.85
N ASN A 20 14.13 10.49 1.91
CA ASN A 20 13.59 10.48 3.26
C ASN A 20 13.19 11.89 3.67
N ILE A 21 11.94 12.07 4.08
CA ILE A 21 11.42 13.33 4.58
C ILE A 21 11.00 13.12 6.03
N ARG A 22 11.61 13.84 6.96
CA ARG A 22 11.35 13.73 8.41
C ARG A 22 11.11 15.10 9.01
N LYS A 23 10.40 15.14 10.11
CA LYS A 23 10.35 16.32 10.94
C LYS A 23 11.65 16.41 11.75
N ALA A 24 12.44 17.42 11.56
CA ALA A 24 13.56 18.02 12.29
C ALA A 24 14.82 18.31 11.47
N ALA A 25 15.20 19.56 11.51
CA ALA A 25 16.48 20.27 11.36
C ALA A 25 17.39 20.01 10.13
N LYS A 26 17.42 21.02 9.27
CA LYS A 26 18.43 21.46 8.30
C LYS A 26 18.31 21.00 6.85
N GLN A 27 18.33 22.00 5.97
CA GLN A 27 18.08 21.97 4.52
C GLN A 27 19.24 21.39 3.71
N ILE A 28 18.93 20.52 2.72
CA ILE A 28 19.86 20.16 1.64
C ILE A 28 19.07 19.97 0.32
N GLY A 29 19.46 20.70 -0.75
CA GLY A 29 19.06 20.45 -2.14
C GLY A 29 17.88 21.28 -2.68
N ASN A 30 17.58 21.16 -3.98
CA ASN A 30 16.51 21.86 -4.69
C ASN A 30 15.12 21.31 -4.32
N VAL A 31 14.63 21.66 -3.15
CA VAL A 31 13.29 21.31 -2.69
C VAL A 31 12.45 22.57 -2.61
N TYR A 32 11.31 22.55 -3.27
CA TYR A 32 10.30 23.60 -3.18
C TYR A 32 9.33 23.22 -2.07
N ILE A 33 9.25 24.03 -1.02
CA ILE A 33 8.31 23.85 0.08
C ILE A 33 7.23 24.91 -0.07
N ASP A 34 6.00 24.48 -0.35
CA ASP A 34 4.84 25.37 -0.33
C ASP A 34 4.08 25.14 0.97
N THR A 35 4.01 26.21 1.79
CA THR A 35 3.29 26.19 3.06
C THR A 35 2.02 27.01 2.94
N SER A 36 0.90 26.36 2.73
CA SER A 36 -0.40 27.03 2.79
C SER A 36 -1.05 26.82 4.15
N LYS A 37 -1.26 27.92 4.88
CA LYS A 37 -1.91 27.92 6.18
C LYS A 37 -3.42 27.99 6.01
N LYS A 38 -4.13 26.88 6.20
CA LYS A 38 -5.59 26.86 6.33
C LYS A 38 -5.97 26.32 7.71
N SER A 39 -6.56 27.20 8.53
CA SER A 39 -7.29 26.79 9.73
C SER A 39 -6.49 26.00 10.78
N GLY A 40 -5.37 26.52 11.24
CA GLY A 40 -4.65 25.97 12.42
C GLY A 40 -3.93 24.61 12.19
N LYS A 41 -4.04 24.02 11.03
CA LYS A 41 -3.27 22.83 10.62
C LYS A 41 -2.15 23.25 9.68
N PHE A 42 -0.96 22.78 9.96
CA PHE A 42 0.21 23.05 9.15
C PHE A 42 0.23 22.07 7.97
N ASN A 43 0.05 22.59 6.75
CA ASN A 43 0.17 21.81 5.53
C ASN A 43 1.47 22.18 4.83
N VAL A 44 2.41 21.24 4.77
CA VAL A 44 3.65 21.38 4.01
C VAL A 44 3.52 20.59 2.72
N VAL A 45 3.65 21.25 1.57
CA VAL A 45 3.72 20.61 0.26
C VAL A 45 5.16 20.64 -0.21
N ILE A 46 5.77 19.48 -0.39
CA ILE A 46 7.13 19.35 -0.89
C ILE A 46 7.03 18.79 -2.31
N LYS A 47 7.42 19.59 -3.30
CA LYS A 47 7.50 19.15 -4.70
C LYS A 47 8.92 18.71 -5.01
N VAL A 48 9.09 17.44 -5.36
CA VAL A 48 10.38 16.85 -5.69
C VAL A 48 10.37 16.42 -7.15
N LYS A 49 11.36 16.86 -7.92
CA LYS A 49 11.63 16.34 -9.26
C LYS A 49 12.88 15.45 -9.16
N ALA A 50 12.65 14.15 -8.97
CA ALA A 50 13.72 13.18 -8.76
C ALA A 50 13.45 11.92 -9.60
N PRO A 51 13.89 11.89 -10.87
CA PRO A 51 13.62 10.76 -11.77
C PRO A 51 14.25 9.44 -11.32
N GLU A 52 15.23 9.47 -10.43
CA GLU A 52 15.98 8.29 -9.97
C GLU A 52 15.48 7.72 -8.63
N VAL A 53 14.46 8.35 -8.01
CA VAL A 53 13.90 7.83 -6.75
C VAL A 53 13.07 6.59 -7.02
N SER A 54 13.38 5.51 -6.35
CA SER A 54 12.69 4.21 -6.49
C SER A 54 12.00 3.75 -5.20
N VAL A 55 12.25 4.43 -4.07
CA VAL A 55 11.66 4.08 -2.77
C VAL A 55 11.04 5.32 -2.14
N PHE A 56 9.78 5.21 -1.78
CA PHE A 56 9.00 6.25 -1.11
C PHE A 56 8.54 5.74 0.25
N ASN A 57 8.89 6.46 1.31
CA ASN A 57 8.51 6.09 2.67
C ASN A 57 7.71 7.23 3.30
N LEU A 58 6.49 6.94 3.73
CA LEU A 58 5.65 7.84 4.51
C LEU A 58 5.42 7.25 5.89
N ALA A 59 6.01 7.88 6.91
CA ALA A 59 5.82 7.51 8.31
C ALA A 59 4.99 8.57 9.04
N GLY A 60 3.96 8.16 9.75
CA GLY A 60 3.06 9.06 10.47
C GLY A 60 1.85 9.51 9.66
N GLY A 61 1.42 10.75 9.85
CA GLY A 61 0.35 11.41 9.08
C GLY A 61 0.95 12.34 8.04
N GLY A 62 0.40 12.38 6.85
CA GLY A 62 0.87 13.25 5.76
C GLY A 62 0.46 12.68 4.42
N TYR A 63 0.99 13.27 3.34
CA TYR A 63 0.65 12.89 1.98
C TYR A 63 1.90 12.76 1.12
N ILE A 64 1.94 11.74 0.29
CA ILE A 64 2.84 11.64 -0.86
C ILE A 64 1.96 11.57 -2.12
N ILE A 65 2.21 12.46 -3.07
CA ILE A 65 1.53 12.45 -4.36
C ILE A 65 2.59 12.25 -5.44
N VAL A 66 2.40 11.24 -6.27
CA VAL A 66 3.26 10.95 -7.43
C VAL A 66 2.37 10.86 -8.65
N ASP A 67 2.51 11.78 -9.60
CA ASP A 67 1.64 11.83 -10.78
C ASP A 67 1.90 10.66 -11.73
N ASN A 68 3.11 10.60 -12.29
CA ASN A 68 3.51 9.52 -13.19
C ASN A 68 4.94 9.10 -12.88
N MET A 69 5.19 7.81 -12.88
CA MET A 69 6.52 7.30 -12.61
C MET A 69 6.82 6.02 -13.38
N SER A 70 8.07 5.91 -13.84
CA SER A 70 8.56 4.69 -14.46
C SER A 70 9.92 4.28 -13.88
N GLY A 71 10.17 2.98 -13.83
CA GLY A 71 11.42 2.44 -13.31
C GLY A 71 11.50 0.92 -13.39
N ASN A 72 12.59 0.35 -12.94
CA ASN A 72 12.71 -1.10 -12.89
C ASN A 72 12.03 -1.68 -11.64
N LYS A 73 12.35 -1.11 -10.47
CA LYS A 73 11.75 -1.52 -9.19
C LYS A 73 11.28 -0.27 -8.44
N LEU A 74 10.01 -0.21 -8.11
CA LEU A 74 9.42 0.89 -7.36
C LEU A 74 8.79 0.37 -6.07
N THR A 75 9.03 1.05 -4.96
CA THR A 75 8.54 0.66 -3.64
C THR A 75 7.89 1.85 -2.94
N PHE A 76 6.67 1.67 -2.48
CA PHE A 76 5.90 2.67 -1.75
C PHE A 76 5.50 2.09 -0.39
N ASN A 77 6.05 2.68 0.66
CA ASN A 77 5.81 2.25 2.04
C ASN A 77 5.07 3.34 2.79
N GLN A 78 3.92 2.98 3.34
CA GLN A 78 3.14 3.81 4.23
C GLN A 78 3.09 3.15 5.61
N ALA A 79 3.48 3.89 6.66
CA ALA A 79 3.43 3.45 8.04
C ALA A 79 2.76 4.52 8.90
N GLY A 80 1.57 4.23 9.42
CA GLY A 80 0.79 5.17 10.23
C GLY A 80 -0.58 5.48 9.63
N SER A 81 -0.97 6.76 9.62
CA SER A 81 -2.30 7.22 9.19
C SER A 81 -2.29 8.11 7.94
N GLY A 82 -1.15 8.25 7.27
CA GLY A 82 -1.00 9.07 6.08
C GLY A 82 -1.61 8.48 4.81
N GLU A 83 -1.45 9.18 3.70
CA GLU A 83 -1.93 8.76 2.39
C GLU A 83 -0.83 8.85 1.33
N ILE A 84 -0.70 7.82 0.50
CA ILE A 84 0.11 7.85 -0.72
C ILE A 84 -0.86 7.78 -1.91
N ALA A 85 -0.87 8.82 -2.74
CA ALA A 85 -1.67 8.89 -3.96
C ALA A 85 -0.76 8.80 -5.18
N LEU A 86 -1.01 7.83 -6.05
CA LEU A 86 -0.19 7.52 -7.21
C LEU A 86 -1.03 7.57 -8.47
N GLY A 87 -0.56 8.28 -9.47
CA GLY A 87 -1.16 8.30 -10.81
C GLY A 87 -0.77 7.05 -11.60
N SER A 88 -0.09 7.22 -12.73
CA SER A 88 0.31 6.10 -13.60
C SER A 88 1.71 5.60 -13.27
N ILE A 89 1.81 4.35 -12.85
CA ILE A 89 3.07 3.68 -12.47
C ILE A 89 3.39 2.60 -13.50
N THR A 90 4.61 2.65 -14.06
CA THR A 90 5.09 1.63 -15.00
C THR A 90 6.45 1.11 -14.53
N ALA A 91 6.56 -0.21 -14.29
CA ALA A 91 7.82 -0.80 -13.84
C ALA A 91 7.88 -2.31 -14.13
N SER A 92 9.06 -2.93 -13.96
CA SER A 92 9.12 -4.40 -13.95
C SER A 92 8.57 -4.95 -12.63
N ASN A 93 8.90 -4.31 -11.50
CA ASN A 93 8.44 -4.75 -10.18
C ASN A 93 7.93 -3.58 -9.36
N THR A 94 6.75 -3.72 -8.75
CA THR A 94 6.15 -2.73 -7.87
C THR A 94 5.72 -3.33 -6.54
N PHE A 95 6.02 -2.60 -5.46
CA PHE A 95 5.67 -2.99 -4.10
C PHE A 95 4.94 -1.85 -3.42
N PHE A 96 3.73 -2.12 -2.95
CA PHE A 96 2.90 -1.18 -2.21
C PHE A 96 2.61 -1.77 -0.84
N ASN A 97 3.23 -1.20 0.19
CA ASN A 97 3.15 -1.70 1.56
C ASN A 97 2.46 -0.67 2.44
N ASN A 98 1.36 -1.05 3.06
CA ASN A 98 0.66 -0.22 4.03
C ASN A 98 0.61 -0.92 5.39
N ALA A 99 1.31 -0.33 6.37
CA ALA A 99 1.34 -0.80 7.75
C ALA A 99 0.67 0.25 8.65
N GLY A 100 -0.54 -0.01 9.08
CA GLY A 100 -1.30 0.91 9.93
C GLY A 100 -2.73 1.15 9.47
N SER A 101 -3.20 2.38 9.64
CA SER A 101 -4.58 2.81 9.28
C SER A 101 -4.64 3.79 8.10
N GLY A 102 -3.53 4.11 7.50
CA GLY A 102 -3.46 5.00 6.34
C GLY A 102 -3.92 4.35 5.03
N SER A 103 -3.72 5.05 3.92
CA SER A 103 -4.15 4.58 2.60
C SER A 103 -3.07 4.69 1.54
N ILE A 104 -3.12 3.76 0.58
CA ILE A 104 -2.41 3.85 -0.70
C ILE A 104 -3.44 3.78 -1.81
N ARG A 105 -3.49 4.82 -2.65
CA ARG A 105 -4.34 4.85 -3.83
C ARG A 105 -3.51 4.89 -5.10
N ILE A 106 -3.84 4.04 -6.04
CA ILE A 106 -3.13 3.85 -7.31
C ILE A 106 -4.14 4.00 -8.44
N ASP A 107 -3.98 5.02 -9.28
CA ASP A 107 -4.89 5.22 -10.41
C ASP A 107 -4.67 4.14 -11.48
N GLU A 108 -3.42 3.85 -11.84
CA GLU A 108 -3.09 2.71 -12.70
C GLU A 108 -1.66 2.22 -12.46
N VAL A 109 -1.46 0.90 -12.40
CA VAL A 109 -0.13 0.28 -12.40
C VAL A 109 0.00 -0.72 -13.54
N LYS A 110 1.10 -0.64 -14.27
CA LYS A 110 1.53 -1.60 -15.30
C LYS A 110 2.90 -2.14 -14.92
N ALA A 111 2.97 -3.43 -14.60
CA ALA A 111 4.23 -4.04 -14.19
C ALA A 111 4.20 -5.55 -14.45
N ASP A 112 5.38 -6.17 -14.58
CA ASP A 112 5.44 -7.63 -14.64
C ASP A 112 5.01 -8.23 -13.30
N ASN A 113 5.50 -7.66 -12.19
CA ASN A 113 5.14 -8.10 -10.85
C ASN A 113 4.57 -6.94 -10.02
N VAL A 114 3.37 -7.14 -9.48
CA VAL A 114 2.68 -6.21 -8.57
C VAL A 114 2.44 -6.89 -7.24
N CYS A 115 2.91 -6.28 -6.15
CA CYS A 115 2.67 -6.73 -4.79
C CYS A 115 1.92 -5.64 -4.00
N LEU A 116 0.74 -5.98 -3.50
CA LEU A 116 -0.05 -5.18 -2.57
C LEU A 116 -0.03 -5.85 -1.20
N SER A 117 0.55 -5.19 -0.20
CA SER A 117 0.72 -5.72 1.16
C SER A 117 0.08 -4.78 2.17
N MET A 118 -0.90 -5.28 2.89
CA MET A 118 -1.62 -4.54 3.93
C MET A 118 -1.43 -5.23 5.28
N ALA A 119 -0.98 -4.48 6.28
CA ALA A 119 -0.93 -4.91 7.67
C ALA A 119 -1.62 -3.88 8.56
N GLY A 120 -2.77 -4.23 9.14
CA GLY A 120 -3.54 -3.33 10.01
C GLY A 120 -4.98 -3.09 9.55
N SER A 121 -5.45 -1.85 9.68
CA SER A 121 -6.85 -1.45 9.40
C SER A 121 -7.00 -0.44 8.25
N GLY A 122 -5.92 -0.17 7.53
CA GLY A 122 -5.91 0.80 6.43
C GLY A 122 -6.56 0.29 5.14
N VAL A 123 -6.28 1.00 4.04
CA VAL A 123 -6.83 0.69 2.72
C VAL A 123 -5.73 0.74 1.66
N ILE A 124 -5.72 -0.23 0.77
CA ILE A 124 -5.02 -0.14 -0.52
C ILE A 124 -6.08 -0.23 -1.63
N SER A 125 -6.07 0.71 -2.58
CA SER A 125 -6.95 0.67 -3.74
C SER A 125 -6.15 0.91 -5.01
N GLY A 126 -6.40 0.11 -6.06
CA GLY A 126 -5.67 0.30 -7.31
C GLY A 126 -6.24 -0.45 -8.50
N LYS A 127 -5.97 0.14 -9.68
CA LYS A 127 -6.21 -0.51 -10.96
C LYS A 127 -4.92 -1.09 -11.51
N VAL A 128 -4.91 -2.38 -11.77
CA VAL A 128 -3.84 -3.07 -12.48
C VAL A 128 -4.16 -3.04 -13.97
N GLY A 129 -3.45 -2.20 -14.72
CA GLY A 129 -3.64 -2.11 -16.18
C GLY A 129 -3.24 -3.41 -16.87
N LYS A 130 -2.08 -3.97 -16.48
CA LYS A 130 -1.61 -5.31 -16.84
C LYS A 130 -0.51 -5.76 -15.88
N ALA A 131 -0.56 -7.01 -15.43
CA ALA A 131 0.52 -7.66 -14.69
C ALA A 131 0.67 -9.12 -15.10
N SER A 132 1.90 -9.62 -15.18
CA SER A 132 2.16 -11.07 -15.30
C SER A 132 1.88 -11.77 -13.98
N LYS A 133 2.17 -11.10 -12.85
CA LYS A 133 1.89 -11.61 -11.53
C LYS A 133 1.42 -10.50 -10.60
N LEU A 134 0.26 -10.71 -9.97
CA LEU A 134 -0.29 -9.88 -8.91
C LEU A 134 -0.35 -10.69 -7.62
N ASN A 135 0.19 -10.16 -6.53
CA ASN A 135 0.02 -10.72 -5.20
C ASN A 135 -0.63 -9.70 -4.29
N CYS A 136 -1.71 -10.11 -3.64
CA CYS A 136 -2.39 -9.32 -2.62
C CYS A 136 -2.31 -10.06 -1.29
N THR A 137 -1.67 -9.46 -0.29
CA THR A 137 -1.56 -10.00 1.07
C THR A 137 -2.21 -9.02 2.04
N LEU A 138 -3.15 -9.50 2.83
CA LEU A 138 -3.84 -8.75 3.87
C LEU A 138 -3.66 -9.44 5.22
N THR A 139 -3.15 -8.70 6.19
CA THR A 139 -3.09 -9.13 7.59
C THR A 139 -3.81 -8.11 8.47
N GLY A 140 -4.85 -8.53 9.19
CA GLY A 140 -5.64 -7.67 10.07
C GLY A 140 -7.07 -7.46 9.60
N ILE A 141 -7.59 -6.23 9.77
CA ILE A 141 -8.99 -5.85 9.47
C ILE A 141 -9.13 -4.83 8.34
N GLY A 142 -8.02 -4.52 7.66
CA GLY A 142 -7.98 -3.56 6.54
C GLY A 142 -8.69 -4.06 5.29
N ARG A 143 -8.58 -3.29 4.20
CA ARG A 143 -9.21 -3.61 2.93
C ARG A 143 -8.25 -3.39 1.76
N ILE A 144 -8.29 -4.28 0.79
CA ILE A 144 -7.63 -4.11 -0.50
C ILE A 144 -8.72 -4.13 -1.58
N TYR A 145 -8.77 -3.09 -2.40
CA TYR A 145 -9.62 -3.02 -3.59
C TYR A 145 -8.74 -3.09 -4.82
N VAL A 146 -8.91 -4.11 -5.65
CA VAL A 146 -8.09 -4.28 -6.85
C VAL A 146 -8.96 -4.60 -8.06
N SER A 147 -8.65 -3.93 -9.17
CA SER A 147 -9.33 -4.11 -10.44
C SER A 147 -8.33 -4.24 -11.59
N GLY A 148 -8.83 -4.61 -12.78
CA GLY A 148 -8.03 -4.65 -14.00
C GLY A 148 -7.65 -6.05 -14.45
N LYS A 149 -6.36 -6.31 -14.79
CA LYS A 149 -5.96 -7.59 -15.39
C LYS A 149 -4.60 -8.09 -14.87
N ALA A 150 -4.54 -9.40 -14.55
CA ALA A 150 -3.30 -10.09 -14.23
C ALA A 150 -3.33 -11.51 -14.86
N ASP A 151 -2.16 -12.03 -15.26
CA ASP A 151 -2.10 -13.41 -15.75
C ASP A 151 -2.18 -14.40 -14.57
N LYS A 152 -1.40 -14.12 -13.50
CA LYS A 152 -1.40 -14.92 -12.27
C LYS A 152 -1.77 -14.05 -11.08
N TYR A 153 -2.71 -14.51 -10.26
CA TYR A 153 -3.17 -13.81 -9.08
C TYR A 153 -2.95 -14.64 -7.81
N GLY A 154 -2.26 -14.07 -6.84
CA GLY A 154 -2.09 -14.62 -5.50
C GLY A 154 -2.89 -13.81 -4.49
N LYS A 155 -3.70 -14.48 -3.66
CA LYS A 155 -4.55 -13.85 -2.63
C LYS A 155 -4.32 -14.51 -1.28
N VAL A 156 -3.88 -13.73 -0.29
CA VAL A 156 -3.67 -14.19 1.08
C VAL A 156 -4.41 -13.26 2.03
N ILE A 157 -5.26 -13.82 2.91
CA ILE A 157 -5.97 -13.07 3.94
C ILE A 157 -5.73 -13.75 5.29
N ILE A 158 -5.21 -12.99 6.24
CA ILE A 158 -5.01 -13.41 7.64
C ILE A 158 -5.73 -12.40 8.53
N GLY A 159 -6.82 -12.83 9.16
CA GLY A 159 -7.68 -11.98 10.00
C GLY A 159 -9.06 -11.75 9.41
N SER A 160 -9.72 -10.65 9.82
CA SER A 160 -11.11 -10.33 9.44
C SER A 160 -11.24 -9.26 8.35
N GLY A 161 -10.16 -8.88 7.73
CA GLY A 161 -10.15 -7.94 6.61
C GLY A 161 -10.66 -8.55 5.31
N SER A 162 -10.74 -7.74 4.25
CA SER A 162 -11.27 -8.18 2.97
C SER A 162 -10.42 -7.71 1.78
N ILE A 163 -10.33 -8.55 0.75
CA ILE A 163 -9.80 -8.20 -0.56
C ILE A 163 -10.95 -8.27 -1.56
N ASP A 164 -11.35 -7.10 -2.09
CA ASP A 164 -12.34 -7.00 -3.16
C ASP A 164 -11.61 -7.02 -4.51
N ASP A 165 -11.75 -8.11 -5.20
CA ASP A 165 -11.19 -8.41 -6.51
C ASP A 165 -12.28 -8.69 -7.55
N SER A 166 -13.53 -8.26 -7.28
CA SER A 166 -14.69 -8.49 -8.15
C SER A 166 -14.54 -7.93 -9.55
N MET A 167 -13.73 -6.88 -9.71
CA MET A 167 -13.43 -6.24 -10.99
C MET A 167 -12.04 -6.61 -11.56
N LEU A 168 -11.40 -7.65 -11.02
CA LEU A 168 -10.12 -8.18 -11.50
C LEU A 168 -10.34 -9.38 -12.42
N LYS A 169 -9.70 -9.34 -13.59
CA LYS A 169 -9.63 -10.49 -14.51
C LYS A 169 -8.27 -11.17 -14.38
N TYR A 170 -8.25 -12.50 -14.29
CA TYR A 170 -7.02 -13.27 -14.17
C TYR A 170 -7.16 -14.64 -14.88
N ASP A 171 -6.04 -15.20 -15.32
CA ASP A 171 -6.02 -16.50 -15.96
C ASP A 171 -5.89 -17.64 -14.94
N SER A 172 -5.17 -17.40 -13.84
CA SER A 172 -5.03 -18.36 -12.73
C SER A 172 -4.99 -17.68 -11.37
N ILE A 173 -5.50 -18.37 -10.35
CA ILE A 173 -5.51 -17.85 -8.96
C ILE A 173 -4.95 -18.89 -7.99
N SER A 174 -4.23 -18.39 -6.96
CA SER A 174 -3.85 -19.14 -5.77
C SER A 174 -4.36 -18.38 -4.55
N THR A 175 -5.16 -19.01 -3.72
CA THR A 175 -5.81 -18.37 -2.56
C THR A 175 -5.44 -19.09 -1.26
N THR A 176 -5.08 -18.31 -0.23
CA THR A 176 -4.93 -18.78 1.15
C THR A 176 -5.71 -17.83 2.05
N SER A 177 -6.59 -18.36 2.88
CA SER A 177 -7.39 -17.56 3.83
C SER A 177 -7.40 -18.24 5.20
N THR A 178 -6.97 -17.51 6.22
CA THR A 178 -7.07 -17.94 7.62
C THR A 178 -7.96 -16.93 8.35
N HIS A 179 -9.19 -17.32 8.64
CA HIS A 179 -10.10 -16.53 9.45
C HIS A 179 -9.92 -16.94 10.92
N THR A 180 -9.63 -15.97 11.76
CA THR A 180 -9.72 -16.18 13.22
C THR A 180 -11.19 -15.99 13.59
N ASN A 181 -11.98 -17.05 13.60
CA ASN A 181 -13.29 -17.02 14.23
C ASN A 181 -13.05 -16.88 15.75
N VAL A 182 -13.43 -15.74 16.30
CA VAL A 182 -13.64 -15.64 17.74
C VAL A 182 -14.90 -16.49 18.01
N ILE A 183 -14.70 -17.70 18.50
CA ILE A 183 -15.81 -18.54 18.98
C ILE A 183 -16.33 -17.83 20.22
N ASN A 184 -17.48 -17.16 20.11
CA ASN A 184 -18.27 -16.81 21.27
C ASN A 184 -18.84 -18.14 21.82
N ASP A 185 -18.39 -18.53 23.01
CA ASP A 185 -18.76 -19.76 23.71
C ASP A 185 -20.30 -19.86 24.06
N ASN A 186 -21.15 -19.12 23.37
CA ASN A 186 -22.62 -19.14 23.59
C ASN A 186 -23.41 -19.84 22.48
N ASP A 187 -22.77 -20.48 21.49
CA ASP A 187 -23.50 -21.23 20.47
C ASP A 187 -22.99 -22.68 20.39
N ALA A 188 -23.53 -23.51 21.28
CA ALA A 188 -23.21 -24.92 21.38
C ALA A 188 -23.96 -25.77 20.33
N SER A 189 -23.98 -25.34 19.05
CA SER A 189 -24.51 -26.19 17.98
C SER A 189 -23.95 -25.88 16.59
N SER A 190 -22.66 -26.08 16.40
CA SER A 190 -22.13 -26.33 15.06
C SER A 190 -20.87 -27.17 15.12
N THR A 191 -20.99 -28.42 14.72
CA THR A 191 -19.86 -29.32 14.51
C THR A 191 -18.88 -28.72 13.49
N PRO A 192 -17.57 -28.68 13.75
CA PRO A 192 -16.59 -28.18 12.79
C PRO A 192 -16.51 -29.13 11.60
N LYS A 193 -16.77 -28.63 10.40
CA LYS A 193 -16.38 -29.32 9.17
C LYS A 193 -14.85 -29.28 9.06
N SER A 194 -14.22 -30.45 9.08
CA SER A 194 -12.82 -30.66 8.81
C SER A 194 -12.45 -30.13 7.40
N PRO A 195 -11.29 -29.47 7.22
CA PRO A 195 -10.86 -28.97 5.93
C PRO A 195 -10.30 -30.04 4.98
N ASP A 196 -10.22 -31.31 5.38
CA ASP A 196 -9.61 -32.37 4.58
C ASP A 196 -10.62 -33.35 4.08
N GLY A 197 -11.08 -33.12 2.83
CA GLY A 197 -11.79 -34.11 2.02
C GLY A 197 -10.87 -35.20 1.49
N ILE A 198 -10.39 -36.10 2.34
CA ILE A 198 -9.83 -37.38 1.92
C ILE A 198 -10.85 -38.45 2.18
N ILE A 199 -11.55 -38.85 1.11
CA ILE A 199 -12.38 -40.04 1.09
C ILE A 199 -11.42 -41.22 0.88
N ASN A 200 -11.09 -41.94 1.95
CA ASN A 200 -10.52 -43.27 1.81
C ASN A 200 -11.67 -44.27 1.70
N ALA A 201 -11.91 -44.75 0.49
CA ALA A 201 -12.64 -45.99 0.25
C ALA A 201 -11.69 -47.15 0.57
N GLN A 202 -12.10 -48.00 1.44
CA GLN A 202 -11.49 -49.33 1.63
C GLN A 202 -12.57 -50.42 1.64
N PRO A 203 -12.13 -51.64 1.35
CA PRO A 203 -12.73 -52.60 0.42
C PRO A 203 -13.92 -53.35 0.98
#